data_43d31391dcc4fb54abc1e462c572242b
#
_entry.id   43d31391dcc4fb54abc1e462c572242b
#
_cell.length_a   1.000
_cell.length_b   1.000
_cell.length_c   1.000
_cell.angle_alpha   90.00
_cell.angle_beta   90.00
_cell.angle_gamma   90.00
#
_symmetry.space_group_name_H-M   'P 1'
#
loop_
_entity.id
_entity.type
_entity.pdbx_description
1 polymer ?
#
loop_
_entity_poly.entity_id
_entity_poly.type
_entity_poly.pdbx_seq_one_letter_code
_entity_poly.pdbx_strand_id
1 'polypeptide(L)'
;MIRTLFAVLLLMWPMAAQAEWHEAQSDHFIVYADDKAANVARFAERLERFDKTLRFLTKASATPIAPPNRVAVYVSGDMSSIARLAGASNVAGFYIPRAGGSVAFVPKRAGDGGREGIDEEQVLFHEYTHHFMLSNWADAAFPAWFVEGFAEFFATTRFRPDGTIEVARPPMYRARSFANGVPVSAQALLTGDPARIERDALYAGGWLLTHMLILDPARRGQLDRYITAVAAGQTNAKAAEAFGDLRQLDRDFARYVRTGLRYMTIPAASIPAATVRVRALRPGEAAMMPLVIRSKRGVNRKAALALLPLVQRAAAPYPNDAAVQVELAEAEFDAGNNAAAEAAARRAVAADPKSIDGHVYIGRARMAAARAAKNADPQLWRDIRRSFLAANAIEADDPEPLMLFYQSFNIPGQTPNANARDALLRAHLLGPQDRGLRMQAARVLLETDRGAEARRALGPVAYAPHGGAAATFAAELIAIIDRDGAAAALARWRSGPQREADDDSDV
;
A
#
# COMPACT_ATOMS: atom_id res chain seq x y z
N MET A 1 -41.85 -5.20 -68.17
CA MET A 1 -42.11 -5.25 -66.69
C MET A 1 -40.84 -5.71 -66.03
N ILE A 2 -40.01 -4.76 -65.64
CA ILE A 2 -38.68 -5.02 -64.97
C ILE A 2 -38.90 -4.82 -63.48
N ARG A 3 -38.78 -5.88 -62.64
CA ARG A 3 -38.82 -5.83 -61.21
C ARG A 3 -37.40 -5.57 -60.67
N THR A 4 -37.20 -4.36 -60.15
CA THR A 4 -35.99 -3.96 -59.46
C THR A 4 -36.00 -4.55 -58.03
N LEU A 5 -35.10 -5.51 -57.72
CA LEU A 5 -34.84 -5.96 -56.36
C LEU A 5 -33.94 -4.95 -55.67
N PHE A 6 -34.41 -4.28 -54.64
CA PHE A 6 -33.60 -3.50 -53.72
C PHE A 6 -32.99 -4.47 -52.68
N ALA A 7 -31.72 -4.74 -52.78
CA ALA A 7 -30.97 -5.44 -51.73
C ALA A 7 -30.59 -4.45 -50.62
N VAL A 8 -31.20 -4.60 -49.45
CA VAL A 8 -30.81 -3.88 -48.25
C VAL A 8 -29.56 -4.52 -47.68
N LEU A 9 -28.39 -3.89 -47.91
CA LEU A 9 -27.16 -4.23 -47.26
C LEU A 9 -27.23 -3.75 -45.78
N LEU A 10 -27.53 -4.64 -44.84
CA LEU A 10 -27.31 -4.42 -43.42
C LEU A 10 -25.82 -4.30 -43.16
N LEU A 11 -25.29 -3.10 -43.03
CA LEU A 11 -23.96 -2.80 -42.51
C LEU A 11 -23.93 -3.24 -41.05
N MET A 12 -23.47 -4.46 -40.81
CA MET A 12 -23.02 -4.87 -39.48
C MET A 12 -21.74 -4.08 -39.16
N TRP A 13 -21.87 -2.94 -38.48
CA TRP A 13 -20.73 -2.33 -37.82
C TRP A 13 -20.15 -3.37 -36.85
N PRO A 14 -18.83 -3.65 -36.90
CA PRO A 14 -18.23 -4.44 -35.84
C PRO A 14 -18.43 -3.65 -34.55
N MET A 15 -19.26 -4.15 -33.63
CA MET A 15 -19.23 -3.68 -32.25
C MET A 15 -17.79 -3.93 -31.80
N ALA A 16 -17.00 -2.85 -31.68
CA ALA A 16 -15.74 -2.92 -30.98
C ALA A 16 -16.01 -3.65 -29.66
N ALA A 17 -15.35 -4.77 -29.43
CA ALA A 17 -15.47 -5.52 -28.17
C ALA A 17 -15.12 -4.52 -27.07
N GLN A 18 -16.15 -4.04 -26.41
CA GLN A 18 -16.01 -3.11 -25.31
C GLN A 18 -15.29 -3.85 -24.21
N ALA A 19 -14.21 -3.28 -23.69
CA ALA A 19 -13.46 -3.87 -22.57
C ALA A 19 -14.46 -4.26 -21.47
N GLU A 20 -14.48 -5.57 -21.12
CA GLU A 20 -15.42 -6.11 -20.15
C GLU A 20 -14.80 -6.04 -18.76
N TRP A 21 -14.85 -4.86 -18.16
CA TRP A 21 -14.32 -4.64 -16.83
C TRP A 21 -15.15 -5.37 -15.76
N HIS A 22 -14.45 -6.12 -14.93
CA HIS A 22 -15.02 -6.80 -13.76
C HIS A 22 -14.34 -6.34 -12.47
N GLU A 23 -15.13 -6.37 -11.41
CA GLU A 23 -14.69 -6.23 -10.03
C GLU A 23 -14.86 -7.56 -9.32
N ALA A 24 -13.81 -8.03 -8.65
CA ALA A 24 -13.89 -9.17 -7.74
C ALA A 24 -13.54 -8.73 -6.32
N GLN A 25 -14.40 -9.05 -5.36
CA GLN A 25 -14.20 -8.72 -3.94
C GLN A 25 -14.00 -9.99 -3.13
N SER A 26 -12.98 -9.96 -2.25
CA SER A 26 -12.72 -10.94 -1.21
C SER A 26 -12.59 -10.28 0.16
N ASP A 27 -12.16 -11.01 1.19
CA ASP A 27 -12.04 -10.46 2.54
C ASP A 27 -10.97 -9.36 2.65
N HIS A 28 -9.87 -9.44 1.85
CA HIS A 28 -8.72 -8.52 1.93
C HIS A 28 -8.43 -7.76 0.63
N PHE A 29 -9.10 -8.09 -0.49
CA PHE A 29 -8.82 -7.50 -1.79
C PHE A 29 -10.07 -7.05 -2.53
N ILE A 30 -9.90 -6.01 -3.35
CA ILE A 30 -10.82 -5.63 -4.42
C ILE A 30 -10.00 -5.62 -5.71
N VAL A 31 -10.33 -6.50 -6.67
CA VAL A 31 -9.58 -6.63 -7.92
C VAL A 31 -10.40 -6.06 -9.08
N TYR A 32 -9.80 -5.16 -9.83
CA TYR A 32 -10.37 -4.60 -11.06
C TYR A 32 -9.56 -5.08 -12.26
N ALA A 33 -10.22 -5.72 -13.22
CA ALA A 33 -9.57 -6.18 -14.45
C ALA A 33 -10.52 -6.12 -15.65
N ASP A 34 -9.99 -5.75 -16.81
CA ASP A 34 -10.63 -5.93 -18.11
C ASP A 34 -10.30 -7.34 -18.62
N ASP A 35 -11.02 -8.33 -18.09
CA ASP A 35 -10.88 -9.75 -18.41
C ASP A 35 -12.19 -10.48 -18.06
N LYS A 36 -12.32 -11.74 -18.51
CA LYS A 36 -13.49 -12.60 -18.20
C LYS A 36 -13.69 -12.75 -16.71
N ALA A 37 -14.93 -12.71 -16.24
CA ALA A 37 -15.30 -12.85 -14.83
C ALA A 37 -14.60 -14.02 -14.13
N ALA A 38 -14.51 -15.19 -14.80
CA ALA A 38 -13.86 -16.38 -14.24
C ALA A 38 -12.34 -16.21 -14.04
N ASN A 39 -11.67 -15.40 -14.87
CA ASN A 39 -10.24 -15.12 -14.71
C ASN A 39 -10.02 -14.17 -13.52
N VAL A 40 -10.85 -13.13 -13.43
CA VAL A 40 -10.79 -12.15 -12.32
C VAL A 40 -11.10 -12.82 -10.99
N ALA A 41 -12.10 -13.73 -10.95
CA ALA A 41 -12.40 -14.54 -9.78
C ALA A 41 -11.19 -15.37 -9.33
N ARG A 42 -10.59 -16.14 -10.23
CA ARG A 42 -9.43 -16.99 -9.91
C ARG A 42 -8.23 -16.18 -9.41
N PHE A 43 -8.00 -15.00 -10.00
CA PHE A 43 -6.92 -14.13 -9.55
C PHE A 43 -7.18 -13.62 -8.12
N ALA A 44 -8.39 -13.14 -7.83
CA ALA A 44 -8.78 -12.73 -6.49
C ALA A 44 -8.72 -13.87 -5.46
N GLU A 45 -9.15 -15.10 -5.84
CA GLU A 45 -9.02 -16.30 -5.01
C GLU A 45 -7.57 -16.61 -4.66
N ARG A 46 -6.65 -16.45 -5.61
CA ARG A 46 -5.21 -16.68 -5.38
C ARG A 46 -4.62 -15.66 -4.41
N LEU A 47 -4.98 -14.39 -4.55
CA LEU A 47 -4.56 -13.33 -3.62
C LEU A 47 -5.09 -13.60 -2.21
N GLU A 48 -6.35 -13.94 -2.09
CA GLU A 48 -6.96 -14.25 -0.80
C GLU A 48 -6.35 -15.50 -0.15
N ARG A 49 -6.04 -16.53 -0.94
CA ARG A 49 -5.31 -17.71 -0.46
C ARG A 49 -3.89 -17.36 -0.01
N PHE A 50 -3.25 -16.41 -0.67
CA PHE A 50 -1.94 -15.93 -0.26
C PHE A 50 -2.00 -15.23 1.10
N ASP A 51 -2.95 -14.31 1.33
CA ASP A 51 -3.18 -13.70 2.64
C ASP A 51 -3.43 -14.75 3.72
N LYS A 52 -4.33 -15.69 3.47
CA LYS A 52 -4.62 -16.79 4.40
C LYS A 52 -3.40 -17.67 4.69
N THR A 53 -2.51 -17.85 3.72
CA THR A 53 -1.25 -18.56 3.90
C THR A 53 -0.30 -17.79 4.83
N LEU A 54 -0.16 -16.47 4.62
CA LEU A 54 0.60 -15.60 5.52
C LEU A 54 0.06 -15.69 6.95
N ARG A 55 -1.25 -15.52 7.14
CA ARG A 55 -1.91 -15.60 8.47
C ARG A 55 -1.72 -16.96 9.13
N PHE A 56 -1.86 -18.03 8.38
CA PHE A 56 -1.64 -19.40 8.88
C PHE A 56 -0.21 -19.60 9.42
N LEU A 57 0.79 -19.18 8.66
CA LEU A 57 2.20 -19.35 9.04
C LEU A 57 2.63 -18.39 10.15
N THR A 58 2.12 -17.18 10.17
CA THR A 58 2.49 -16.16 11.15
C THR A 58 1.59 -16.12 12.37
N LYS A 59 0.50 -16.90 12.38
CA LYS A 59 -0.55 -16.88 13.40
C LYS A 59 -1.20 -15.49 13.58
N ALA A 60 -1.24 -14.70 12.52
CA ALA A 60 -1.91 -13.42 12.50
C ALA A 60 -3.44 -13.63 12.57
N SER A 61 -4.17 -12.61 13.08
CA SER A 61 -5.63 -12.66 13.16
C SER A 61 -6.28 -12.92 11.80
N ALA A 62 -7.30 -13.77 11.77
CA ALA A 62 -8.13 -14.02 10.58
C ALA A 62 -9.41 -13.14 10.57
N THR A 63 -9.48 -12.11 11.42
CA THR A 63 -10.64 -11.21 11.46
C THR A 63 -10.73 -10.45 10.14
N PRO A 64 -11.90 -10.45 9.47
CA PRO A 64 -12.12 -9.65 8.26
C PRO A 64 -11.85 -8.16 8.53
N ILE A 65 -11.32 -7.49 7.53
CA ILE A 65 -11.09 -6.04 7.57
C ILE A 65 -12.24 -5.28 6.91
N ALA A 66 -12.47 -4.05 7.35
CA ALA A 66 -13.49 -3.19 6.73
C ALA A 66 -13.17 -2.93 5.24
N PRO A 67 -14.20 -2.75 4.39
CA PRO A 67 -14.01 -2.55 2.96
C PRO A 67 -13.00 -1.47 2.57
N PRO A 68 -12.94 -0.30 3.22
CA PRO A 68 -11.96 0.74 2.91
C PRO A 68 -10.50 0.33 3.17
N ASN A 69 -10.28 -0.68 4.02
CA ASN A 69 -8.94 -1.15 4.37
C ASN A 69 -8.44 -2.28 3.47
N ARG A 70 -9.25 -2.74 2.51
CA ARG A 70 -8.85 -3.74 1.51
C ARG A 70 -7.88 -3.13 0.51
N VAL A 71 -6.99 -3.96 -0.02
CA VAL A 71 -6.09 -3.53 -1.10
C VAL A 71 -6.83 -3.57 -2.43
N ALA A 72 -6.96 -2.41 -3.10
CA ALA A 72 -7.49 -2.34 -4.46
C ALA A 72 -6.38 -2.68 -5.45
N VAL A 73 -6.58 -3.74 -6.24
CA VAL A 73 -5.61 -4.25 -7.22
C VAL A 73 -6.13 -3.96 -8.62
N TYR A 74 -5.40 -3.13 -9.35
CA TYR A 74 -5.70 -2.79 -10.74
C TYR A 74 -4.85 -3.63 -11.68
N VAL A 75 -5.49 -4.55 -12.40
CA VAL A 75 -4.86 -5.43 -13.39
C VAL A 75 -5.04 -4.82 -14.77
N SER A 76 -4.02 -4.24 -15.36
CA SER A 76 -4.16 -3.46 -16.59
C SER A 76 -2.90 -3.45 -17.45
N GLY A 77 -3.11 -3.52 -18.76
CA GLY A 77 -2.03 -3.40 -19.74
C GLY A 77 -0.98 -4.51 -19.66
N ASP A 78 0.23 -4.19 -20.07
CA ASP A 78 1.43 -5.02 -20.01
C ASP A 78 2.49 -4.40 -19.08
N MET A 79 3.62 -5.06 -18.91
CA MET A 79 4.73 -4.56 -18.09
C MET A 79 5.19 -3.16 -18.50
N SER A 80 5.21 -2.87 -19.82
CA SER A 80 5.61 -1.56 -20.33
C SER A 80 4.62 -0.46 -19.95
N SER A 81 3.34 -0.81 -19.87
CA SER A 81 2.27 0.09 -19.43
C SER A 81 2.36 0.38 -17.93
N ILE A 82 2.67 -0.65 -17.11
CA ILE A 82 2.89 -0.49 -15.67
C ILE A 82 4.16 0.34 -15.41
N ALA A 83 5.25 0.09 -16.12
CA ALA A 83 6.48 0.89 -16.01
C ALA A 83 6.23 2.37 -16.35
N ARG A 84 5.47 2.66 -17.42
CA ARG A 84 5.05 4.03 -17.76
C ARG A 84 4.17 4.64 -16.67
N LEU A 85 3.22 3.86 -16.12
CA LEU A 85 2.37 4.31 -15.02
C LEU A 85 3.19 4.63 -13.77
N ALA A 86 4.17 3.80 -13.44
CA ALA A 86 5.09 4.02 -12.33
C ALA A 86 6.03 5.22 -12.55
N GLY A 87 6.29 5.59 -13.80
CA GLY A 87 7.29 6.61 -14.15
C GLY A 87 8.73 6.11 -14.04
N ALA A 88 8.95 4.78 -14.05
CA ALA A 88 10.27 4.15 -13.93
C ALA A 88 10.39 2.95 -14.88
N SER A 89 11.57 2.76 -15.45
CA SER A 89 11.90 1.54 -16.21
C SER A 89 12.11 0.37 -15.24
N ASN A 90 11.83 -0.85 -15.64
CA ASN A 90 12.05 -2.07 -14.83
C ASN A 90 11.12 -2.26 -13.63
N VAL A 91 9.92 -1.70 -13.68
CA VAL A 91 8.86 -1.94 -12.69
C VAL A 91 7.86 -2.93 -13.26
N ALA A 92 7.76 -4.10 -12.64
CA ALA A 92 6.83 -5.16 -13.03
C ALA A 92 5.47 -5.05 -12.33
N GLY A 93 5.38 -4.25 -11.28
CA GLY A 93 4.20 -3.92 -10.49
C GLY A 93 4.62 -3.01 -9.34
N PHE A 94 3.68 -2.34 -8.71
CA PHE A 94 3.98 -1.52 -7.53
C PHE A 94 2.75 -1.35 -6.65
N TYR A 95 3.00 -1.05 -5.37
CA TYR A 95 2.01 -0.85 -4.33
C TYR A 95 2.18 0.54 -3.71
N ILE A 96 1.07 1.19 -3.40
CA ILE A 96 1.04 2.50 -2.72
C ILE A 96 0.21 2.38 -1.45
N PRO A 97 0.83 2.43 -0.26
CA PRO A 97 0.12 2.44 1.01
C PRO A 97 -0.61 3.76 1.23
N ARG A 98 -1.89 3.70 1.61
CA ARG A 98 -2.71 4.88 1.92
C ARG A 98 -3.73 4.57 3.01
N ALA A 99 -4.08 5.58 3.81
CA ALA A 99 -5.18 5.52 4.74
C ALA A 99 -6.53 5.40 4.02
N GLY A 100 -6.72 6.14 2.93
CA GLY A 100 -7.94 6.13 2.10
C GLY A 100 -7.96 5.00 1.04
N GLY A 101 -7.48 3.81 1.38
CA GLY A 101 -7.44 2.66 0.47
C GLY A 101 -6.08 2.48 -0.22
N SER A 102 -5.36 1.45 0.18
CA SER A 102 -4.11 1.06 -0.47
C SER A 102 -4.35 0.50 -1.86
N VAL A 103 -3.46 0.82 -2.80
CA VAL A 103 -3.62 0.40 -4.20
C VAL A 103 -2.40 -0.37 -4.70
N ALA A 104 -2.63 -1.37 -5.56
CA ALA A 104 -1.59 -2.08 -6.28
C ALA A 104 -1.88 -2.08 -7.78
N PHE A 105 -0.84 -1.98 -8.59
CA PHE A 105 -0.92 -1.97 -10.05
C PHE A 105 -0.07 -3.10 -10.60
N VAL A 106 -0.68 -4.00 -11.37
CA VAL A 106 -0.03 -5.15 -11.96
C VAL A 106 -0.44 -5.33 -13.42
N PRO A 107 0.42 -5.89 -14.30
CA PRO A 107 0.09 -6.13 -15.68
C PRO A 107 -0.90 -7.31 -15.81
N LYS A 108 -1.65 -7.35 -16.90
CA LYS A 108 -2.53 -8.48 -17.27
C LYS A 108 -1.74 -9.75 -17.59
N ARG A 109 -0.53 -9.58 -18.14
CA ARG A 109 0.37 -10.66 -18.50
C ARG A 109 1.77 -10.27 -18.09
N ALA A 110 2.43 -11.14 -17.36
CA ALA A 110 3.87 -11.12 -17.29
C ALA A 110 4.42 -11.31 -18.69
N GLY A 111 5.53 -10.65 -18.99
CA GLY A 111 6.35 -11.10 -20.09
C GLY A 111 6.73 -12.56 -19.86
N ASP A 112 7.07 -13.30 -20.92
CA ASP A 112 7.66 -14.64 -20.80
C ASP A 112 8.97 -14.54 -20.02
N GLY A 113 8.86 -14.41 -18.68
CA GLY A 113 9.97 -14.20 -17.76
C GLY A 113 10.98 -15.34 -17.73
N GLY A 114 10.81 -16.32 -18.61
CA GLY A 114 11.70 -17.46 -18.70
C GLY A 114 11.86 -18.17 -17.35
N ARG A 115 12.82 -19.10 -17.23
CA ARG A 115 13.12 -19.76 -15.94
C ARG A 115 13.69 -18.82 -14.87
N GLU A 116 14.20 -17.65 -15.26
CA GLU A 116 14.91 -16.70 -14.39
C GLU A 116 14.19 -15.34 -14.22
N GLY A 117 13.01 -15.18 -14.84
CA GLY A 117 12.21 -13.95 -14.71
C GLY A 117 11.34 -13.91 -13.47
N ILE A 118 11.06 -12.70 -12.98
CA ILE A 118 10.02 -12.48 -11.96
C ILE A 118 8.67 -12.36 -12.68
N ASP A 119 7.63 -13.03 -12.16
CA ASP A 119 6.27 -12.90 -12.68
C ASP A 119 5.44 -11.87 -11.89
N GLU A 120 4.29 -11.46 -12.43
CA GLU A 120 3.43 -10.44 -11.82
C GLU A 120 2.90 -10.85 -10.46
N GLU A 121 2.64 -12.14 -10.23
CA GLU A 121 2.19 -12.62 -8.93
C GLU A 121 3.31 -12.53 -7.89
N GLN A 122 4.54 -12.86 -8.27
CA GLN A 122 5.69 -12.74 -7.38
C GLN A 122 5.91 -11.29 -6.94
N VAL A 123 5.78 -10.33 -7.87
CA VAL A 123 5.86 -8.91 -7.51
C VAL A 123 4.73 -8.53 -6.56
N LEU A 124 3.49 -8.91 -6.88
CA LEU A 124 2.35 -8.57 -6.04
C LEU A 124 2.44 -9.23 -4.67
N PHE A 125 2.88 -10.48 -4.58
CA PHE A 125 3.08 -11.18 -3.31
C PHE A 125 4.19 -10.51 -2.46
N HIS A 126 5.26 -10.05 -3.10
CA HIS A 126 6.29 -9.25 -2.44
C HIS A 126 5.71 -7.98 -1.83
N GLU A 127 5.06 -7.16 -2.65
CA GLU A 127 4.46 -5.88 -2.23
C GLU A 127 3.35 -6.08 -1.19
N TYR A 128 2.51 -7.09 -1.38
CA TYR A 128 1.47 -7.41 -0.41
C TYR A 128 2.05 -7.89 0.92
N THR A 129 3.19 -8.58 0.91
CA THR A 129 3.85 -8.98 2.15
C THR A 129 4.28 -7.76 2.97
N HIS A 130 4.74 -6.67 2.34
CA HIS A 130 5.00 -5.42 3.05
C HIS A 130 3.72 -4.83 3.66
N HIS A 131 2.61 -4.81 2.89
CA HIS A 131 1.31 -4.39 3.42
C HIS A 131 0.89 -5.23 4.62
N PHE A 132 1.02 -6.56 4.51
CA PHE A 132 0.71 -7.50 5.58
C PHE A 132 1.53 -7.25 6.85
N MET A 133 2.83 -7.03 6.71
CA MET A 133 3.72 -6.71 7.84
C MET A 133 3.28 -5.43 8.55
N LEU A 134 3.04 -4.36 7.80
CA LEU A 134 2.64 -3.06 8.35
C LEU A 134 1.26 -3.09 9.00
N SER A 135 0.33 -3.89 8.46
CA SER A 135 -1.04 -3.99 8.95
C SER A 135 -1.17 -4.91 10.17
N ASN A 136 -0.40 -5.99 10.23
CA ASN A 136 -0.53 -6.99 11.31
C ASN A 136 0.47 -6.79 12.46
N TRP A 137 1.61 -6.11 12.19
CA TRP A 137 2.64 -5.81 13.19
C TRP A 137 2.95 -4.31 13.20
N ALA A 138 1.89 -3.52 13.36
CA ALA A 138 1.93 -2.07 13.23
C ALA A 138 3.02 -1.38 14.07
N ASP A 139 3.35 -1.92 15.24
CA ASP A 139 4.33 -1.34 16.18
C ASP A 139 5.74 -1.94 16.04
N ALA A 140 5.92 -2.90 15.11
CA ALA A 140 7.20 -3.59 14.98
C ALA A 140 8.17 -2.80 14.08
N ALA A 141 9.28 -2.40 14.66
CA ALA A 141 10.40 -1.82 13.93
C ALA A 141 11.28 -2.95 13.36
N PHE A 142 10.98 -3.39 12.15
CA PHE A 142 11.76 -4.43 11.48
C PHE A 142 12.99 -3.83 10.77
N PRO A 143 14.19 -4.43 10.91
CA PRO A 143 15.33 -3.98 10.12
C PRO A 143 15.15 -4.23 8.64
N ALA A 144 15.73 -3.35 7.79
CA ALA A 144 15.54 -3.37 6.34
C ALA A 144 15.83 -4.74 5.69
N TRP A 145 16.87 -5.45 6.14
CA TRP A 145 17.17 -6.77 5.61
C TRP A 145 16.06 -7.79 5.85
N PHE A 146 15.35 -7.67 6.99
CA PHE A 146 14.25 -8.58 7.30
C PHE A 146 12.96 -8.15 6.57
N VAL A 147 12.70 -6.86 6.44
CA VAL A 147 11.54 -6.36 5.67
C VAL A 147 11.59 -6.90 4.25
N GLU A 148 12.74 -6.74 3.56
CA GLU A 148 12.91 -7.24 2.19
C GLU A 148 13.04 -8.76 2.14
N GLY A 149 13.82 -9.34 3.06
CA GLY A 149 14.02 -10.78 3.11
C GLY A 149 12.74 -11.58 3.37
N PHE A 150 11.85 -11.05 4.21
CA PHE A 150 10.55 -11.67 4.49
C PHE A 150 9.59 -11.54 3.29
N ALA A 151 9.60 -10.38 2.62
CA ALA A 151 8.85 -10.19 1.39
C ALA A 151 9.32 -11.15 0.28
N GLU A 152 10.63 -11.27 0.06
CA GLU A 152 11.21 -12.22 -0.89
C GLU A 152 10.93 -13.69 -0.51
N PHE A 153 10.87 -14.02 0.79
CA PHE A 153 10.55 -15.36 1.29
C PHE A 153 9.14 -15.80 0.88
N PHE A 154 8.18 -14.89 0.93
CA PHE A 154 6.80 -15.17 0.54
C PHE A 154 6.51 -14.91 -0.94
N ALA A 155 7.27 -14.04 -1.61
CA ALA A 155 7.08 -13.74 -3.03
C ALA A 155 7.09 -14.99 -3.93
N THR A 156 7.85 -16.01 -3.54
CA THR A 156 7.99 -17.26 -4.31
C THR A 156 6.92 -18.32 -3.99
N THR A 157 5.85 -17.95 -3.28
CA THR A 157 4.72 -18.85 -2.99
C THR A 157 4.09 -19.37 -4.28
N ARG A 158 3.83 -20.67 -4.34
CA ARG A 158 3.18 -21.33 -5.47
C ARG A 158 1.97 -22.15 -5.03
N PHE A 159 0.90 -22.03 -5.80
CA PHE A 159 -0.30 -22.86 -5.67
C PHE A 159 -0.26 -23.94 -6.74
N ARG A 160 -0.15 -25.21 -6.32
CA ARG A 160 -0.14 -26.39 -7.19
C ARG A 160 -1.56 -26.71 -7.67
N PRO A 161 -1.71 -27.43 -8.80
CA PRO A 161 -3.04 -27.84 -9.28
C PRO A 161 -3.83 -28.70 -8.30
N ASP A 162 -3.15 -29.50 -7.46
CA ASP A 162 -3.74 -30.30 -6.38
C ASP A 162 -4.14 -29.48 -5.14
N GLY A 163 -3.92 -28.16 -5.19
CA GLY A 163 -4.19 -27.25 -4.09
C GLY A 163 -3.09 -27.16 -3.03
N THR A 164 -2.03 -27.97 -3.11
CA THR A 164 -0.85 -27.83 -2.23
C THR A 164 -0.20 -26.46 -2.43
N ILE A 165 0.24 -25.84 -1.33
CA ILE A 165 0.92 -24.55 -1.34
C ILE A 165 2.40 -24.76 -1.01
N GLU A 166 3.27 -24.26 -1.88
CA GLU A 166 4.72 -24.25 -1.66
C GLU A 166 5.15 -22.83 -1.26
N VAL A 167 5.89 -22.69 -0.15
CA VAL A 167 6.33 -21.40 0.38
C VAL A 167 7.85 -21.43 0.58
N ALA A 168 8.51 -20.31 0.45
CA ALA A 168 9.95 -20.16 0.61
C ALA A 168 10.77 -20.89 -0.45
N ARG A 169 10.31 -20.98 -1.67
CA ARG A 169 11.12 -21.50 -2.77
C ARG A 169 12.29 -20.54 -3.07
N PRO A 170 13.43 -21.07 -3.54
CA PRO A 170 14.51 -20.20 -3.98
C PRO A 170 14.05 -19.22 -5.07
N PRO A 171 14.30 -17.90 -4.93
CA PRO A 171 13.95 -16.91 -5.95
C PRO A 171 14.94 -16.98 -7.12
N MET A 172 14.59 -17.72 -8.16
CA MET A 172 15.48 -17.96 -9.32
C MET A 172 15.90 -16.65 -10.01
N TYR A 173 15.06 -15.63 -9.96
CA TYR A 173 15.39 -14.29 -10.47
C TYR A 173 16.51 -13.58 -9.66
N ARG A 174 16.82 -14.06 -8.43
CA ARG A 174 17.98 -13.63 -7.65
C ARG A 174 19.20 -14.53 -7.81
N ALA A 175 19.14 -15.60 -8.60
CA ALA A 175 20.22 -16.57 -8.73
C ALA A 175 21.56 -15.93 -9.13
N ARG A 176 21.53 -14.89 -9.97
CA ARG A 176 22.73 -14.16 -10.38
C ARG A 176 23.45 -13.47 -9.23
N SER A 177 22.74 -13.01 -8.21
CA SER A 177 23.33 -12.40 -7.01
C SER A 177 24.19 -13.38 -6.22
N PHE A 178 23.98 -14.69 -6.40
CA PHE A 178 24.75 -15.76 -5.74
C PHE A 178 25.84 -16.38 -6.62
N ALA A 179 26.08 -15.88 -7.83
CA ALA A 179 27.05 -16.46 -8.78
C ALA A 179 28.47 -16.58 -8.18
N ASN A 180 28.88 -15.63 -7.34
CA ASN A 180 30.18 -15.60 -6.66
C ASN A 180 30.08 -15.95 -5.17
N GLY A 181 29.03 -16.64 -4.74
CA GLY A 181 28.72 -16.93 -3.32
C GLY A 181 27.69 -16.01 -2.72
N VAL A 182 27.65 -15.89 -1.39
CA VAL A 182 26.72 -15.00 -0.71
C VAL A 182 27.15 -13.54 -0.90
N PRO A 183 26.27 -12.65 -1.40
CA PRO A 183 26.65 -11.30 -1.83
C PRO A 183 26.99 -10.35 -0.66
N VAL A 184 26.55 -10.67 0.56
CA VAL A 184 26.74 -9.85 1.76
C VAL A 184 26.82 -10.76 2.98
N SER A 185 27.62 -10.43 3.99
CA SER A 185 27.71 -11.23 5.22
C SER A 185 26.47 -11.08 6.11
N ALA A 186 26.15 -12.11 6.91
CA ALA A 186 25.08 -12.01 7.89
C ALA A 186 25.37 -10.90 8.92
N GLN A 187 26.62 -10.75 9.33
CA GLN A 187 27.03 -9.67 10.22
C GLN A 187 26.71 -8.30 9.63
N ALA A 188 27.02 -8.05 8.36
CA ALA A 188 26.72 -6.79 7.72
C ALA A 188 25.21 -6.50 7.63
N LEU A 189 24.38 -7.51 7.36
CA LEU A 189 22.93 -7.40 7.38
C LEU A 189 22.39 -7.05 8.78
N LEU A 190 22.93 -7.69 9.80
CA LEU A 190 22.44 -7.59 11.18
C LEU A 190 22.90 -6.32 11.90
N THR A 191 24.11 -5.84 11.62
CA THR A 191 24.73 -4.75 12.39
C THR A 191 25.19 -3.56 11.54
N GLY A 192 25.21 -3.72 10.21
CA GLY A 192 25.64 -2.68 9.27
C GLY A 192 24.58 -1.60 9.02
N ASP A 193 25.02 -0.56 8.33
CA ASP A 193 24.14 0.49 7.81
C ASP A 193 23.49 -0.03 6.50
N PRO A 194 22.17 -0.19 6.44
CA PRO A 194 21.48 -0.68 5.24
C PRO A 194 21.74 0.18 4.00
N ALA A 195 21.95 1.49 4.16
CA ALA A 195 22.20 2.42 3.06
C ALA A 195 23.56 2.16 2.36
N ARG A 196 24.46 1.43 3.00
CA ARG A 196 25.78 1.04 2.44
C ARG A 196 25.79 -0.35 1.81
N ILE A 197 24.69 -1.08 1.89
CA ILE A 197 24.55 -2.40 1.28
C ILE A 197 23.93 -2.20 -0.12
N GLU A 198 24.57 -2.77 -1.14
CA GLU A 198 24.04 -2.74 -2.49
C GLU A 198 22.63 -3.38 -2.51
N ARG A 199 21.69 -2.81 -3.28
CA ARG A 199 20.28 -3.17 -3.24
C ARG A 199 20.05 -4.66 -3.49
N ASP A 200 20.62 -5.23 -4.56
CA ASP A 200 20.43 -6.64 -4.89
C ASP A 200 21.05 -7.57 -3.83
N ALA A 201 22.15 -7.13 -3.20
CA ALA A 201 22.77 -7.84 -2.09
C ALA A 201 21.88 -7.82 -0.84
N LEU A 202 21.22 -6.69 -0.54
CA LEU A 202 20.27 -6.59 0.57
C LEU A 202 19.09 -7.55 0.38
N TYR A 203 18.50 -7.60 -0.81
CA TYR A 203 17.36 -8.46 -1.13
C TYR A 203 17.76 -9.94 -1.11
N ALA A 204 18.80 -10.31 -1.85
CA ALA A 204 19.26 -11.70 -1.95
C ALA A 204 19.80 -12.21 -0.61
N GLY A 205 20.64 -11.44 0.06
CA GLY A 205 21.19 -11.77 1.38
C GLY A 205 20.12 -11.79 2.46
N GLY A 206 19.21 -10.82 2.46
CA GLY A 206 18.06 -10.75 3.35
C GLY A 206 17.14 -11.96 3.21
N TRP A 207 16.82 -12.34 1.96
CA TRP A 207 16.06 -13.57 1.69
C TRP A 207 16.79 -14.81 2.27
N LEU A 208 18.06 -15.00 1.95
CA LEU A 208 18.81 -16.19 2.39
C LEU A 208 18.92 -16.27 3.92
N LEU A 209 19.14 -15.12 4.59
CA LEU A 209 19.21 -15.05 6.04
C LEU A 209 17.85 -15.35 6.68
N THR A 210 16.77 -14.75 6.17
CA THR A 210 15.39 -15.04 6.60
C THR A 210 15.05 -16.51 6.41
N HIS A 211 15.40 -17.07 5.26
CA HIS A 211 15.19 -18.48 4.94
C HIS A 211 15.93 -19.42 5.90
N MET A 212 17.20 -19.13 6.18
CA MET A 212 18.00 -19.90 7.14
C MET A 212 17.42 -19.82 8.55
N LEU A 213 17.09 -18.61 9.02
CA LEU A 213 16.61 -18.40 10.39
C LEU A 213 15.22 -19.00 10.64
N ILE A 214 14.38 -19.12 9.61
CA ILE A 214 13.04 -19.72 9.72
C ILE A 214 13.11 -21.25 9.55
N LEU A 215 13.91 -21.76 8.59
CA LEU A 215 13.84 -23.17 8.19
C LEU A 215 14.93 -24.06 8.79
N ASP A 216 16.04 -23.51 9.28
CA ASP A 216 17.07 -24.29 9.94
C ASP A 216 16.68 -24.56 11.42
N PRO A 217 16.43 -25.83 11.82
CA PRO A 217 16.07 -26.16 13.20
C PRO A 217 17.12 -25.70 14.23
N ALA A 218 18.41 -25.64 13.85
CA ALA A 218 19.48 -25.17 14.72
C ALA A 218 19.40 -23.67 15.05
N ARG A 219 18.60 -22.89 14.27
CA ARG A 219 18.43 -21.46 14.42
C ARG A 219 17.07 -21.06 15.06
N ARG A 220 16.28 -22.08 15.46
CA ARG A 220 14.92 -21.86 15.99
C ARG A 220 14.91 -20.83 17.11
N GLY A 221 14.00 -19.82 17.02
CA GLY A 221 13.79 -18.77 18.02
C GLY A 221 14.87 -17.67 18.05
N GLN A 222 15.93 -17.76 17.24
CA GLN A 222 16.94 -16.69 17.18
C GLN A 222 16.35 -15.42 16.54
N LEU A 223 15.60 -15.58 15.43
CA LEU A 223 14.93 -14.47 14.76
C LEU A 223 13.95 -13.76 15.69
N ASP A 224 13.10 -14.49 16.40
CA ASP A 224 12.12 -13.91 17.32
C ASP A 224 12.79 -13.08 18.43
N ARG A 225 13.89 -13.60 19.03
CA ARG A 225 14.65 -12.85 20.03
C ARG A 225 15.26 -11.58 19.46
N TYR A 226 15.83 -11.66 18.26
CA TYR A 226 16.43 -10.51 17.58
C TYR A 226 15.38 -9.43 17.29
N ILE A 227 14.25 -9.79 16.65
CA ILE A 227 13.18 -8.84 16.32
C ILE A 227 12.57 -8.22 17.57
N THR A 228 12.37 -9.03 18.64
CA THR A 228 11.86 -8.52 19.92
C THR A 228 12.83 -7.49 20.53
N ALA A 229 14.13 -7.73 20.48
CA ALA A 229 15.16 -6.81 20.99
C ALA A 229 15.19 -5.50 20.19
N VAL A 230 15.10 -5.56 18.86
CA VAL A 230 15.00 -4.36 17.98
C VAL A 230 13.72 -3.57 18.25
N ALA A 231 12.57 -4.25 18.36
CA ALA A 231 11.30 -3.62 18.69
C ALA A 231 11.32 -2.95 20.08
N ALA A 232 12.06 -3.52 21.05
CA ALA A 232 12.29 -2.93 22.37
C ALA A 232 13.29 -1.76 22.36
N GLY A 233 13.85 -1.39 21.18
CA GLY A 233 14.74 -0.25 21.02
C GLY A 233 16.22 -0.54 21.26
N GLN A 234 16.61 -1.80 21.33
CA GLN A 234 18.03 -2.14 21.36
C GLN A 234 18.68 -1.81 20.02
N THR A 235 19.96 -1.44 20.04
CA THR A 235 20.75 -1.29 18.82
C THR A 235 20.80 -2.61 18.05
N ASN A 236 20.92 -2.56 16.73
CA ASN A 236 21.05 -3.77 15.90
C ASN A 236 22.22 -4.66 16.37
N ALA A 237 23.33 -4.04 16.76
CA ALA A 237 24.50 -4.78 17.28
C ALA A 237 24.16 -5.54 18.59
N LYS A 238 23.44 -4.92 19.52
CA LYS A 238 23.03 -5.55 20.77
C LYS A 238 21.99 -6.64 20.52
N ALA A 239 21.00 -6.39 19.68
CA ALA A 239 20.00 -7.39 19.30
C ALA A 239 20.65 -8.61 18.61
N ALA A 240 21.70 -8.41 17.81
CA ALA A 240 22.42 -9.47 17.11
C ALA A 240 23.11 -10.48 18.05
N GLU A 241 23.28 -10.17 19.34
CA GLU A 241 23.74 -11.14 20.35
C GLU A 241 22.82 -12.39 20.46
N ALA A 242 21.56 -12.27 20.00
CA ALA A 242 20.62 -13.39 19.89
C ALA A 242 21.15 -14.53 19.00
N PHE A 243 22.11 -14.25 18.11
CA PHE A 243 22.70 -15.21 17.18
C PHE A 243 24.00 -15.83 17.69
N GLY A 244 24.55 -15.32 18.81
CA GLY A 244 25.86 -15.76 19.37
C GLY A 244 27.05 -15.22 18.58
N ASP A 245 28.02 -16.05 18.29
CA ASP A 245 29.23 -15.68 17.52
C ASP A 245 28.84 -15.37 16.05
N LEU A 246 28.86 -14.07 15.67
CA LEU A 246 28.54 -13.63 14.34
C LEU A 246 29.51 -14.13 13.26
N ARG A 247 30.77 -14.38 13.61
CA ARG A 247 31.73 -14.99 12.67
C ARG A 247 31.35 -16.45 12.36
N GLN A 248 30.86 -17.19 13.37
CA GLN A 248 30.34 -18.53 13.14
C GLN A 248 29.04 -18.46 12.30
N LEU A 249 28.15 -17.50 12.59
CA LEU A 249 26.96 -17.28 11.80
C LEU A 249 27.30 -17.01 10.32
N ASP A 250 28.30 -16.17 10.03
CA ASP A 250 28.74 -15.89 8.66
C ASP A 250 29.25 -17.15 7.94
N ARG A 251 30.02 -18.01 8.64
CA ARG A 251 30.46 -19.30 8.06
C ARG A 251 29.30 -20.23 7.76
N ASP A 252 28.32 -20.29 8.65
CA ASP A 252 27.14 -21.14 8.47
C ASP A 252 26.26 -20.57 7.35
N PHE A 253 26.09 -19.26 7.28
CA PHE A 253 25.37 -18.55 6.24
C PHE A 253 25.98 -18.79 4.84
N ALA A 254 27.32 -18.65 4.73
CA ALA A 254 28.02 -18.93 3.47
C ALA A 254 27.94 -20.41 3.06
N ARG A 255 27.80 -21.32 4.00
CA ARG A 255 27.62 -22.76 3.73
C ARG A 255 26.17 -23.06 3.33
N TYR A 256 25.23 -22.39 3.96
CA TYR A 256 23.79 -22.67 3.82
C TYR A 256 23.30 -22.62 2.38
N VAL A 257 23.75 -21.66 1.58
CA VAL A 257 23.40 -21.53 0.16
C VAL A 257 23.75 -22.78 -0.68
N ARG A 258 24.72 -23.60 -0.18
CA ARG A 258 25.22 -24.82 -0.86
C ARG A 258 24.53 -26.11 -0.39
N THR A 259 23.65 -26.05 0.62
CA THR A 259 23.08 -27.25 1.28
C THR A 259 21.80 -27.79 0.66
N GLY A 260 21.40 -27.32 -0.51
CA GLY A 260 20.10 -27.70 -1.09
C GLY A 260 18.97 -27.04 -0.30
N LEU A 261 18.59 -25.86 -0.76
CA LEU A 261 17.56 -25.02 -0.11
C LEU A 261 16.20 -25.72 -0.11
N ARG A 262 15.67 -25.96 1.08
CA ARG A 262 14.36 -26.58 1.28
C ARG A 262 13.26 -25.52 1.17
N TYR A 263 12.03 -25.95 0.92
CA TYR A 263 10.85 -25.08 0.99
C TYR A 263 9.75 -25.82 1.78
N MET A 264 8.79 -25.06 2.26
CA MET A 264 7.64 -25.61 2.99
C MET A 264 6.53 -26.02 2.04
N THR A 265 5.83 -27.11 2.37
CA THR A 265 4.59 -27.51 1.70
C THR A 265 3.45 -27.52 2.70
N ILE A 266 2.35 -26.87 2.33
CA ILE A 266 1.13 -26.79 3.13
C ILE A 266 0.02 -27.53 2.37
N PRO A 267 -0.62 -28.53 2.99
CA PRO A 267 -1.73 -29.23 2.36
C PRO A 267 -2.89 -28.28 2.05
N ALA A 268 -3.59 -28.48 0.93
CA ALA A 268 -4.72 -27.67 0.53
C ALA A 268 -5.79 -27.51 1.63
N ALA A 269 -6.06 -28.59 2.38
CA ALA A 269 -7.04 -28.59 3.45
C ALA A 269 -6.68 -27.71 4.66
N SER A 270 -5.41 -27.29 4.79
CA SER A 270 -4.96 -26.44 5.91
C SER A 270 -5.35 -24.98 5.75
N ILE A 271 -5.67 -24.54 4.52
CA ILE A 271 -6.03 -23.15 4.22
C ILE A 271 -7.49 -23.11 3.79
N PRO A 272 -8.37 -22.41 4.50
CA PRO A 272 -9.78 -22.28 4.15
C PRO A 272 -9.96 -21.70 2.74
N ALA A 273 -11.00 -22.17 2.03
CA ALA A 273 -11.35 -21.64 0.72
C ALA A 273 -11.62 -20.12 0.79
N ALA A 274 -11.28 -19.43 -0.26
CA ALA A 274 -11.59 -18.02 -0.42
C ALA A 274 -13.05 -17.85 -0.87
N THR A 275 -13.74 -16.84 -0.34
CA THR A 275 -15.03 -16.40 -0.85
C THR A 275 -14.80 -15.17 -1.73
N VAL A 276 -15.13 -15.29 -3.01
CA VAL A 276 -14.99 -14.19 -3.98
C VAL A 276 -16.34 -13.89 -4.61
N ARG A 277 -16.69 -12.62 -4.65
CA ARG A 277 -17.88 -12.12 -5.36
C ARG A 277 -17.42 -11.33 -6.57
N VAL A 278 -17.97 -11.64 -7.75
CA VAL A 278 -17.62 -10.94 -9.00
C VAL A 278 -18.84 -10.27 -9.57
N ARG A 279 -18.67 -9.05 -10.07
CA ARG A 279 -19.66 -8.34 -10.86
C ARG A 279 -19.02 -7.68 -12.08
N ALA A 280 -19.78 -7.54 -13.14
CA ALA A 280 -19.40 -6.62 -14.22
C ALA A 280 -19.52 -5.18 -13.72
N LEU A 281 -18.62 -4.32 -14.16
CA LEU A 281 -18.74 -2.88 -13.90
C LEU A 281 -19.90 -2.31 -14.71
N ARG A 282 -20.62 -1.36 -14.13
CA ARG A 282 -21.63 -0.58 -14.87
C ARG A 282 -20.94 0.19 -16.01
N PRO A 283 -21.67 0.55 -17.07
CA PRO A 283 -21.08 1.23 -18.23
C PRO A 283 -20.29 2.50 -17.85
N GLY A 284 -20.77 3.27 -16.90
CA GLY A 284 -20.08 4.46 -16.39
C GLY A 284 -18.79 4.13 -15.67
N GLU A 285 -18.81 3.16 -14.75
CA GLU A 285 -17.62 2.67 -14.05
C GLU A 285 -16.57 2.15 -15.03
N ALA A 286 -16.98 1.34 -16.00
CA ALA A 286 -16.08 0.77 -17.01
C ALA A 286 -15.44 1.86 -17.89
N ALA A 287 -16.21 2.88 -18.30
CA ALA A 287 -15.72 4.01 -19.08
C ALA A 287 -14.67 4.84 -18.31
N MET A 288 -14.84 4.95 -16.99
CA MET A 288 -13.92 5.71 -16.12
C MET A 288 -12.64 4.93 -15.78
N MET A 289 -12.65 3.59 -15.76
CA MET A 289 -11.57 2.76 -15.19
C MET A 289 -10.17 3.08 -15.73
N PRO A 290 -9.92 3.30 -17.05
CA PRO A 290 -8.59 3.67 -17.53
C PRO A 290 -8.09 5.03 -16.98
N LEU A 291 -8.99 5.92 -16.59
CA LEU A 291 -8.69 7.23 -16.02
C LEU A 291 -8.52 7.12 -14.49
N VAL A 292 -9.34 6.29 -13.85
CA VAL A 292 -9.23 5.93 -12.42
C VAL A 292 -7.85 5.36 -12.13
N ILE A 293 -7.36 4.41 -12.92
CA ILE A 293 -6.01 3.84 -12.76
C ILE A 293 -4.93 4.93 -12.76
N ARG A 294 -5.05 5.92 -13.65
CA ARG A 294 -4.11 7.05 -13.72
C ARG A 294 -4.23 7.99 -12.52
N SER A 295 -5.45 8.27 -12.05
CA SER A 295 -5.70 9.09 -10.87
C SER A 295 -5.22 8.40 -9.60
N LYS A 296 -5.58 7.13 -9.40
CA LYS A 296 -5.22 6.34 -8.20
C LYS A 296 -3.71 6.06 -8.08
N ARG A 297 -2.96 6.14 -9.17
CA ARG A 297 -1.49 6.15 -9.11
C ARG A 297 -0.98 7.37 -8.32
N GLY A 298 -1.75 8.44 -8.30
CA GLY A 298 -1.38 9.76 -7.79
C GLY A 298 -0.96 10.69 -8.94
N VAL A 299 -1.48 11.89 -8.90
CA VAL A 299 -1.22 12.92 -9.92
C VAL A 299 -0.73 14.20 -9.26
N ASN A 300 0.33 14.79 -9.82
CA ASN A 300 0.69 16.17 -9.49
C ASN A 300 -0.23 17.14 -10.25
N ARG A 301 -0.15 18.42 -9.93
CA ARG A 301 -1.01 19.47 -10.54
C ARG A 301 -0.99 19.45 -12.07
N LYS A 302 0.17 19.27 -12.69
CA LYS A 302 0.33 19.23 -14.16
C LYS A 302 -0.39 18.03 -14.75
N ALA A 303 -0.20 16.85 -14.15
CA ALA A 303 -0.85 15.62 -14.60
C ALA A 303 -2.36 15.67 -14.37
N ALA A 304 -2.83 16.23 -13.25
CA ALA A 304 -4.24 16.42 -12.95
C ALA A 304 -4.94 17.33 -13.99
N LEU A 305 -4.32 18.47 -14.34
CA LEU A 305 -4.84 19.36 -15.38
C LEU A 305 -4.90 18.69 -16.77
N ALA A 306 -3.96 17.79 -17.09
CA ALA A 306 -3.98 17.03 -18.34
C ALA A 306 -5.00 15.89 -18.32
N LEU A 307 -5.29 15.31 -17.15
CA LEU A 307 -6.25 14.21 -16.99
C LEU A 307 -7.69 14.71 -16.98
N LEU A 308 -7.97 15.86 -16.36
CA LEU A 308 -9.32 16.39 -16.13
C LEU A 308 -10.21 16.44 -17.38
N PRO A 309 -9.79 16.96 -18.56
CA PRO A 309 -10.67 17.01 -19.74
C PRO A 309 -11.09 15.61 -20.22
N LEU A 310 -10.28 14.59 -19.99
CA LEU A 310 -10.60 13.20 -20.33
C LEU A 310 -11.65 12.66 -19.37
N VAL A 311 -11.48 12.92 -18.07
CA VAL A 311 -12.44 12.53 -17.02
C VAL A 311 -13.79 13.21 -17.24
N GLN A 312 -13.82 14.51 -17.47
CA GLN A 312 -15.06 15.25 -17.76
C GLN A 312 -15.81 14.67 -18.95
N ARG A 313 -15.09 14.37 -20.04
CA ARG A 313 -15.68 13.75 -21.25
C ARG A 313 -16.27 12.37 -20.97
N ALA A 314 -15.53 11.52 -20.22
CA ALA A 314 -15.99 10.18 -19.88
C ALA A 314 -17.16 10.20 -18.89
N ALA A 315 -17.22 11.16 -17.97
CA ALA A 315 -18.27 11.32 -16.98
C ALA A 315 -19.57 11.93 -17.55
N ALA A 316 -19.48 12.73 -18.62
CA ALA A 316 -20.61 13.48 -19.17
C ALA A 316 -21.88 12.65 -19.47
N PRO A 317 -21.78 11.39 -19.99
CA PRO A 317 -22.95 10.55 -20.23
C PRO A 317 -23.61 10.00 -18.96
N TYR A 318 -22.94 10.12 -17.79
CA TYR A 318 -23.35 9.46 -16.55
C TYR A 318 -23.54 10.43 -15.37
N PRO A 319 -24.37 11.47 -15.52
CA PRO A 319 -24.52 12.53 -14.49
C PRO A 319 -25.13 12.03 -13.17
N ASN A 320 -25.83 10.90 -13.19
CA ASN A 320 -26.55 10.31 -12.06
C ASN A 320 -25.91 9.00 -11.55
N ASP A 321 -24.72 8.63 -12.04
CA ASP A 321 -23.99 7.48 -11.50
C ASP A 321 -23.06 7.96 -10.36
N ALA A 322 -23.34 7.52 -9.14
CA ALA A 322 -22.60 7.96 -7.95
C ALA A 322 -21.09 7.71 -8.05
N ALA A 323 -20.67 6.54 -8.55
CA ALA A 323 -19.24 6.21 -8.68
C ALA A 323 -18.55 7.13 -9.72
N VAL A 324 -19.19 7.36 -10.86
CA VAL A 324 -18.67 8.30 -11.89
C VAL A 324 -18.53 9.72 -11.33
N GLN A 325 -19.50 10.16 -10.53
CA GLN A 325 -19.47 11.50 -9.95
C GLN A 325 -18.41 11.65 -8.84
N VAL A 326 -18.09 10.57 -8.11
CA VAL A 326 -16.95 10.53 -7.19
C VAL A 326 -15.63 10.72 -7.95
N GLU A 327 -15.40 9.95 -9.00
CA GLU A 327 -14.16 10.06 -9.78
C GLU A 327 -14.02 11.41 -10.49
N LEU A 328 -15.14 12.02 -10.91
CA LEU A 328 -15.14 13.39 -11.42
C LEU A 328 -14.79 14.40 -10.30
N ALA A 329 -15.33 14.21 -9.09
CA ALA A 329 -15.02 15.07 -7.95
C ALA A 329 -13.53 15.00 -7.58
N GLU A 330 -12.92 13.80 -7.58
CA GLU A 330 -11.49 13.60 -7.37
C GLU A 330 -10.68 14.37 -8.43
N ALA A 331 -10.97 14.18 -9.70
CA ALA A 331 -10.23 14.84 -10.79
C ALA A 331 -10.34 16.36 -10.77
N GLU A 332 -11.52 16.90 -10.46
CA GLU A 332 -11.72 18.35 -10.28
C GLU A 332 -10.95 18.88 -9.06
N PHE A 333 -10.94 18.11 -7.96
CA PHE A 333 -10.20 18.46 -6.74
C PHE A 333 -8.69 18.50 -7.01
N ASP A 334 -8.12 17.47 -7.62
CA ASP A 334 -6.70 17.37 -7.97
C ASP A 334 -6.29 18.48 -8.93
N ALA A 335 -7.17 18.85 -9.84
CA ALA A 335 -7.01 20.02 -10.70
C ALA A 335 -7.26 21.36 -9.96
N GLY A 336 -7.62 21.36 -8.66
CA GLY A 336 -7.87 22.54 -7.80
C GLY A 336 -9.16 23.28 -8.12
N ASN A 337 -10.07 22.70 -8.85
CA ASN A 337 -11.39 23.26 -9.17
C ASN A 337 -12.37 22.93 -8.02
N ASN A 338 -12.10 23.47 -6.82
CA ASN A 338 -12.82 23.09 -5.61
C ASN A 338 -14.35 23.20 -5.71
N ALA A 339 -14.86 24.24 -6.37
CA ALA A 339 -16.32 24.41 -6.55
C ALA A 339 -16.91 23.31 -7.45
N ALA A 340 -16.24 22.93 -8.53
CA ALA A 340 -16.67 21.87 -9.43
C ALA A 340 -16.55 20.48 -8.74
N ALA A 341 -15.50 20.28 -7.96
CA ALA A 341 -15.32 19.08 -7.13
C ALA A 341 -16.47 18.90 -6.12
N GLU A 342 -16.81 19.97 -5.38
CA GLU A 342 -17.96 19.95 -4.46
C GLU A 342 -19.26 19.65 -5.19
N ALA A 343 -19.49 20.25 -6.36
CA ALA A 343 -20.70 20.04 -7.14
C ALA A 343 -20.83 18.58 -7.63
N ALA A 344 -19.74 17.97 -8.11
CA ALA A 344 -19.71 16.57 -8.52
C ALA A 344 -19.93 15.65 -7.31
N ALA A 345 -19.25 15.90 -6.18
CA ALA A 345 -19.42 15.13 -4.96
C ALA A 345 -20.85 15.19 -4.40
N ARG A 346 -21.51 16.34 -4.49
CA ARG A 346 -22.94 16.48 -4.13
C ARG A 346 -23.87 15.67 -5.04
N ARG A 347 -23.56 15.58 -6.35
CA ARG A 347 -24.30 14.68 -7.25
C ARG A 347 -24.09 13.21 -6.87
N ALA A 348 -22.88 12.83 -6.49
CA ALA A 348 -22.60 11.48 -5.98
C ALA A 348 -23.45 11.14 -4.75
N VAL A 349 -23.49 12.03 -3.75
CA VAL A 349 -24.30 11.84 -2.52
C VAL A 349 -25.80 11.88 -2.82
N ALA A 350 -26.25 12.68 -3.78
CA ALA A 350 -27.66 12.71 -4.20
C ALA A 350 -28.09 11.39 -4.90
N ALA A 351 -27.18 10.77 -5.67
CA ALA A 351 -27.41 9.48 -6.32
C ALA A 351 -27.28 8.30 -5.36
N ASP A 352 -26.34 8.38 -4.42
CA ASP A 352 -26.14 7.41 -3.34
C ASP A 352 -25.81 8.13 -2.01
N PRO A 353 -26.77 8.28 -1.10
CA PRO A 353 -26.56 8.91 0.20
C PRO A 353 -25.52 8.20 1.10
N LYS A 354 -25.16 6.94 0.77
CA LYS A 354 -24.12 6.17 1.45
C LYS A 354 -22.75 6.25 0.77
N SER A 355 -22.58 7.14 -0.21
CA SER A 355 -21.29 7.38 -0.86
C SER A 355 -20.31 8.03 0.13
N ILE A 356 -19.43 7.23 0.70
CA ILE A 356 -18.36 7.67 1.63
C ILE A 356 -17.50 8.71 0.94
N ASP A 357 -16.95 8.39 -0.24
CA ASP A 357 -16.08 9.28 -1.01
C ASP A 357 -16.81 10.57 -1.44
N GLY A 358 -18.11 10.48 -1.73
CA GLY A 358 -18.93 11.67 -1.99
C GLY A 358 -18.91 12.65 -0.82
N HIS A 359 -19.12 12.16 0.40
CA HIS A 359 -19.02 12.98 1.61
C HIS A 359 -17.60 13.47 1.87
N VAL A 360 -16.58 12.62 1.66
CA VAL A 360 -15.16 12.97 1.78
C VAL A 360 -14.81 14.12 0.84
N TYR A 361 -15.17 14.03 -0.45
CA TYR A 361 -14.84 15.08 -1.43
C TYR A 361 -15.62 16.38 -1.22
N ILE A 362 -16.85 16.35 -0.69
CA ILE A 362 -17.53 17.58 -0.23
C ILE A 362 -16.68 18.27 0.84
N GLY A 363 -16.22 17.51 1.84
CA GLY A 363 -15.40 18.04 2.92
C GLY A 363 -14.04 18.55 2.42
N ARG A 364 -13.33 17.78 1.59
CA ARG A 364 -12.02 18.14 1.01
C ARG A 364 -12.10 19.42 0.17
N ALA A 365 -13.05 19.50 -0.76
CA ALA A 365 -13.23 20.66 -1.64
C ALA A 365 -13.51 21.94 -0.86
N ARG A 366 -14.44 21.88 0.10
CA ARG A 366 -14.76 23.03 0.98
C ARG A 366 -13.59 23.41 1.88
N MET A 367 -12.87 22.43 2.43
CA MET A 367 -11.69 22.67 3.25
C MET A 367 -10.57 23.34 2.45
N ALA A 368 -10.31 22.89 1.22
CA ALA A 368 -9.31 23.48 0.34
C ALA A 368 -9.70 24.93 -0.05
N ALA A 369 -10.94 25.17 -0.41
CA ALA A 369 -11.46 26.50 -0.71
C ALA A 369 -11.35 27.44 0.50
N ALA A 370 -11.74 26.99 1.69
CA ALA A 370 -11.66 27.77 2.93
C ALA A 370 -10.21 28.16 3.28
N ARG A 371 -9.27 27.20 3.12
CA ARG A 371 -7.82 27.46 3.32
C ARG A 371 -7.26 28.46 2.32
N ALA A 372 -7.59 28.29 1.04
CA ALA A 372 -7.17 29.22 -0.01
C ALA A 372 -7.68 30.66 0.23
N ALA A 373 -8.91 30.79 0.70
CA ALA A 373 -9.52 32.06 1.09
C ALA A 373 -9.07 32.58 2.46
N LYS A 374 -8.24 31.81 3.20
CA LYS A 374 -7.88 32.10 4.61
C LYS A 374 -9.11 32.38 5.48
N ASN A 375 -10.21 31.71 5.18
CA ASN A 375 -11.48 31.89 5.89
C ASN A 375 -11.44 31.14 7.23
N ALA A 376 -11.57 31.88 8.33
CA ALA A 376 -11.58 31.33 9.68
C ALA A 376 -12.97 31.26 10.31
N ASP A 377 -14.07 31.46 9.55
CA ASP A 377 -15.44 31.39 10.05
C ASP A 377 -15.69 30.05 10.74
N PRO A 378 -15.99 30.06 12.07
CA PRO A 378 -16.22 28.85 12.82
C PRO A 378 -17.41 28.01 12.30
N GLN A 379 -18.44 28.66 11.72
CA GLN A 379 -19.59 27.93 11.20
C GLN A 379 -19.21 27.15 9.92
N LEU A 380 -18.48 27.77 9.01
CA LEU A 380 -17.96 27.10 7.82
C LEU A 380 -17.14 25.84 8.20
N TRP A 381 -16.25 25.97 9.18
CA TRP A 381 -15.43 24.84 9.62
C TRP A 381 -16.23 23.75 10.32
N ARG A 382 -17.29 24.09 11.06
CA ARG A 382 -18.22 23.09 11.59
C ARG A 382 -18.92 22.33 10.46
N ASP A 383 -19.34 23.03 9.41
CA ASP A 383 -20.02 22.41 8.27
C ASP A 383 -19.09 21.52 7.45
N ILE A 384 -17.81 21.90 7.28
CA ILE A 384 -16.77 21.07 6.67
C ILE A 384 -16.62 19.76 7.47
N ARG A 385 -16.49 19.85 8.79
CA ARG A 385 -16.33 18.67 9.68
C ARG A 385 -17.53 17.75 9.63
N ARG A 386 -18.76 18.27 9.45
CA ARG A 386 -19.97 17.44 9.29
C ARG A 386 -19.86 16.51 8.08
N SER A 387 -19.21 16.91 6.99
CA SER A 387 -19.01 16.02 5.84
C SER A 387 -18.16 14.80 6.19
N PHE A 388 -17.06 15.00 6.95
CA PHE A 388 -16.22 13.89 7.40
C PHE A 388 -16.92 13.01 8.44
N LEU A 389 -17.71 13.62 9.35
CA LEU A 389 -18.53 12.88 10.31
C LEU A 389 -19.63 12.06 9.61
N ALA A 390 -20.23 12.57 8.54
CA ALA A 390 -21.19 11.83 7.74
C ALA A 390 -20.57 10.62 7.05
N ALA A 391 -19.36 10.76 6.50
CA ALA A 391 -18.59 9.64 5.94
C ALA A 391 -18.28 8.59 7.02
N ASN A 392 -17.77 9.01 8.18
CA ASN A 392 -17.46 8.11 9.29
C ASN A 392 -18.70 7.42 9.88
N ALA A 393 -19.87 8.04 9.82
CA ALA A 393 -21.13 7.41 10.27
C ALA A 393 -21.59 6.27 9.32
N ILE A 394 -21.18 6.29 8.07
CA ILE A 394 -21.45 5.23 7.08
C ILE A 394 -20.50 4.05 7.32
N GLU A 395 -19.20 4.32 7.53
CA GLU A 395 -18.17 3.33 7.82
C GLU A 395 -17.21 3.86 8.89
N ALA A 396 -17.38 3.34 10.11
CA ALA A 396 -16.63 3.81 11.28
C ALA A 396 -15.14 3.34 11.27
N ASP A 397 -14.84 2.31 10.51
CA ASP A 397 -13.49 1.73 10.37
C ASP A 397 -12.76 2.23 9.11
N ASP A 398 -13.27 3.30 8.47
CA ASP A 398 -12.55 4.03 7.43
C ASP A 398 -11.60 5.06 8.09
N PRO A 399 -10.27 4.93 7.90
CA PRO A 399 -9.31 5.85 8.50
C PRO A 399 -9.32 7.25 7.85
N GLU A 400 -9.72 7.39 6.59
CA GLU A 400 -9.60 8.66 5.86
C GLU A 400 -10.50 9.78 6.42
N PRO A 401 -11.80 9.56 6.66
CA PRO A 401 -12.65 10.58 7.28
C PRO A 401 -12.14 11.04 8.65
N LEU A 402 -11.62 10.11 9.45
CA LEU A 402 -11.06 10.41 10.78
C LEU A 402 -9.80 11.28 10.69
N MET A 403 -8.90 10.95 9.77
CA MET A 403 -7.69 11.74 9.49
C MET A 403 -8.05 13.15 9.01
N LEU A 404 -8.98 13.27 8.06
CA LEU A 404 -9.43 14.55 7.50
C LEU A 404 -10.18 15.40 8.55
N PHE A 405 -10.95 14.76 9.43
CA PHE A 405 -11.55 15.45 10.56
C PHE A 405 -10.50 16.12 11.44
N TYR A 406 -9.44 15.40 11.84
CA TYR A 406 -8.31 15.99 12.56
C TYR A 406 -7.65 17.13 11.78
N GLN A 407 -7.34 16.91 10.50
CA GLN A 407 -6.68 17.89 9.65
C GLN A 407 -7.51 19.17 9.47
N SER A 408 -8.83 19.11 9.63
CA SER A 408 -9.72 20.27 9.56
C SER A 408 -9.51 21.29 10.69
N PHE A 409 -8.75 20.93 11.74
CA PHE A 409 -8.36 21.85 12.82
C PHE A 409 -7.02 22.55 12.56
N ASN A 410 -6.27 22.15 11.52
CA ASN A 410 -4.99 22.78 11.15
C ASN A 410 -5.24 24.11 10.43
N ILE A 411 -5.75 25.09 11.16
CA ILE A 411 -5.99 26.48 10.71
C ILE A 411 -5.50 27.46 11.78
N PRO A 412 -5.13 28.68 11.40
CA PRO A 412 -4.66 29.69 12.34
C PRO A 412 -5.67 29.91 13.49
N GLY A 413 -5.19 29.94 14.71
CA GLY A 413 -6.01 30.20 15.90
C GLY A 413 -6.86 29.03 16.38
N GLN A 414 -6.78 27.84 15.76
CA GLN A 414 -7.42 26.63 16.26
C GLN A 414 -6.38 25.55 16.58
N THR A 415 -6.62 24.84 17.68
CA THR A 415 -5.89 23.62 18.04
C THR A 415 -6.85 22.43 18.00
N PRO A 416 -6.41 21.26 17.50
CA PRO A 416 -7.21 20.05 17.57
C PRO A 416 -7.63 19.76 19.02
N ASN A 417 -8.92 19.57 19.25
CA ASN A 417 -9.45 19.16 20.55
C ASN A 417 -9.15 17.67 20.82
N ALA A 418 -9.51 17.18 21.99
CA ALA A 418 -9.28 15.78 22.38
C ALA A 418 -9.90 14.82 21.37
N ASN A 419 -11.18 15.00 21.00
CA ASN A 419 -11.86 14.14 20.04
C ASN A 419 -11.18 14.10 18.66
N ALA A 420 -10.62 15.23 18.19
CA ALA A 420 -9.89 15.28 16.93
C ALA A 420 -8.57 14.48 17.00
N ARG A 421 -7.85 14.60 18.13
CA ARG A 421 -6.63 13.82 18.38
C ARG A 421 -6.93 12.32 18.46
N ASP A 422 -7.99 11.95 19.19
CA ASP A 422 -8.42 10.55 19.30
C ASP A 422 -8.85 9.98 17.92
N ALA A 423 -9.54 10.78 17.10
CA ALA A 423 -9.88 10.41 15.73
C ALA A 423 -8.62 10.12 14.89
N LEU A 424 -7.58 10.95 14.96
CA LEU A 424 -6.32 10.70 14.25
C LEU A 424 -5.62 9.45 14.76
N LEU A 425 -5.57 9.23 16.08
CA LEU A 425 -4.97 8.03 16.63
C LEU A 425 -5.76 6.76 16.26
N ARG A 426 -7.11 6.85 16.22
CA ARG A 426 -7.94 5.77 15.69
C ARG A 426 -7.67 5.52 14.22
N ALA A 427 -7.57 6.57 13.39
CA ALA A 427 -7.21 6.44 11.98
C ALA A 427 -5.87 5.72 11.80
N HIS A 428 -4.87 6.05 12.61
CA HIS A 428 -3.57 5.37 12.59
C HIS A 428 -3.67 3.87 12.92
N LEU A 429 -4.53 3.48 13.86
CA LEU A 429 -4.75 2.06 14.16
C LEU A 429 -5.46 1.31 13.03
N LEU A 430 -6.32 1.99 12.27
CA LEU A 430 -7.05 1.43 11.13
C LEU A 430 -6.23 1.38 9.85
N GLY A 431 -5.34 2.37 9.62
CA GLY A 431 -4.50 2.50 8.43
C GLY A 431 -3.01 2.58 8.76
N PRO A 432 -2.44 1.60 9.50
CA PRO A 432 -1.06 1.69 9.98
C PRO A 432 -0.01 1.59 8.87
N GLN A 433 -0.38 1.21 7.66
CA GLN A 433 0.49 1.18 6.49
C GLN A 433 0.79 2.58 5.91
N ASP A 434 -0.04 3.59 6.20
CA ASP A 434 0.18 4.96 5.73
C ASP A 434 1.28 5.67 6.55
N ARG A 435 2.42 5.93 5.90
CA ARG A 435 3.58 6.57 6.56
C ARG A 435 3.28 8.02 6.99
N GLY A 436 2.53 8.76 6.19
CA GLY A 436 2.14 10.14 6.49
C GLY A 436 1.23 10.21 7.72
N LEU A 437 0.26 9.28 7.80
CA LEU A 437 -0.62 9.16 8.95
C LEU A 437 0.15 8.76 10.22
N ARG A 438 1.13 7.83 10.11
CA ARG A 438 2.03 7.49 11.23
C ARG A 438 2.78 8.69 11.77
N MET A 439 3.35 9.50 10.87
CA MET A 439 4.04 10.73 11.25
C MET A 439 3.10 11.68 11.97
N GLN A 440 1.87 11.90 11.47
CA GLN A 440 0.88 12.75 12.15
C GLN A 440 0.49 12.19 13.53
N ALA A 441 0.31 10.87 13.65
CA ALA A 441 0.02 10.21 14.93
C ALA A 441 1.19 10.38 15.92
N ALA A 442 2.43 10.16 15.48
CA ALA A 442 3.62 10.37 16.31
C ALA A 442 3.69 11.81 16.84
N ARG A 443 3.38 12.80 16.00
CA ARG A 443 3.31 14.21 16.44
C ARG A 443 2.29 14.40 17.55
N VAL A 444 1.06 13.89 17.39
CA VAL A 444 0.00 14.00 18.42
C VAL A 444 0.43 13.32 19.70
N LEU A 445 1.09 12.17 19.61
CA LEU A 445 1.60 11.44 20.77
C LEU A 445 2.69 12.24 21.52
N LEU A 446 3.59 12.92 20.79
CA LEU A 446 4.57 13.81 21.38
C LEU A 446 3.91 15.05 22.03
N GLU A 447 2.88 15.64 21.40
CA GLU A 447 2.13 16.78 21.92
C GLU A 447 1.35 16.43 23.21
N THR A 448 1.10 15.14 23.47
CA THR A 448 0.39 14.62 24.64
C THR A 448 1.30 13.86 25.62
N ASP A 449 2.62 14.06 25.51
CA ASP A 449 3.67 13.46 26.35
C ASP A 449 3.66 11.90 26.38
N ARG A 450 3.24 11.29 25.26
CA ARG A 450 3.20 9.83 25.06
C ARG A 450 4.42 9.36 24.26
N GLY A 451 5.63 9.66 24.74
CA GLY A 451 6.88 9.43 24.04
C GLY A 451 7.12 7.97 23.61
N ALA A 452 6.82 7.01 24.50
CA ALA A 452 6.98 5.59 24.19
C ALA A 452 6.07 5.13 23.01
N GLU A 453 4.87 5.69 22.92
CA GLU A 453 3.96 5.37 21.82
C GLU A 453 4.34 6.10 20.54
N ALA A 454 4.82 7.34 20.64
CA ALA A 454 5.37 8.08 19.51
C ALA A 454 6.56 7.32 18.89
N ARG A 455 7.44 6.80 19.71
CA ARG A 455 8.57 5.97 19.29
C ARG A 455 8.11 4.73 18.49
N ARG A 456 7.08 4.03 18.98
CA ARG A 456 6.50 2.87 18.26
C ARG A 456 5.91 3.28 16.92
N ALA A 457 5.15 4.37 16.87
CA ALA A 457 4.57 4.88 15.62
C ALA A 457 5.64 5.26 14.58
N LEU A 458 6.77 5.86 15.04
CA LEU A 458 7.89 6.25 14.19
C LEU A 458 8.72 5.07 13.67
N GLY A 459 8.80 3.95 14.42
CA GLY A 459 9.66 2.81 14.11
C GLY A 459 9.53 2.30 12.67
N PRO A 460 8.34 1.91 12.19
CA PRO A 460 8.17 1.44 10.82
C PRO A 460 8.49 2.48 9.72
N VAL A 461 8.46 3.76 10.05
CA VAL A 461 8.91 4.83 9.13
C VAL A 461 10.43 4.91 9.12
N ALA A 462 11.05 4.94 10.29
CA ALA A 462 12.51 5.08 10.46
C ALA A 462 13.29 3.93 9.84
N TYR A 463 12.75 2.70 9.91
CA TYR A 463 13.40 1.49 9.40
C TYR A 463 12.91 1.07 8.01
N ALA A 464 12.08 1.90 7.34
CA ALA A 464 11.60 1.58 6.01
C ALA A 464 12.77 1.51 5.00
N PRO A 465 12.89 0.43 4.21
CA PRO A 465 14.01 0.25 3.26
C PRO A 465 14.14 1.38 2.23
N HIS A 466 13.00 2.02 1.90
CA HIS A 466 12.91 3.09 0.89
C HIS A 466 12.32 4.37 1.50
N GLY A 467 12.71 4.70 2.73
CA GLY A 467 12.05 5.74 3.51
C GLY A 467 12.48 7.18 3.20
N GLY A 468 13.60 7.41 2.53
CA GLY A 468 14.10 8.75 2.18
C GLY A 468 14.20 9.70 3.38
N ALA A 469 13.98 10.99 3.14
CA ALA A 469 14.06 12.04 4.17
C ALA A 469 13.10 11.80 5.36
N ALA A 470 11.93 11.21 5.13
CA ALA A 470 10.98 10.90 6.20
C ALA A 470 11.53 9.84 7.17
N ALA A 471 12.23 8.82 6.66
CA ALA A 471 12.87 7.80 7.50
C ALA A 471 14.02 8.39 8.33
N THR A 472 14.86 9.21 7.71
CA THR A 472 15.95 9.92 8.41
C THR A 472 15.39 10.78 9.55
N PHE A 473 14.34 11.56 9.28
CA PHE A 473 13.72 12.39 10.31
C PHE A 473 13.05 11.58 11.42
N ALA A 474 12.38 10.48 11.07
CA ALA A 474 11.78 9.58 12.08
C ALA A 474 12.86 8.93 12.96
N ALA A 475 13.99 8.50 12.39
CA ALA A 475 15.11 7.94 13.13
C ALA A 475 15.76 8.97 14.08
N GLU A 476 15.91 10.21 13.61
CA GLU A 476 16.38 11.32 14.46
C GLU A 476 15.45 11.55 15.64
N LEU A 477 14.14 11.59 15.42
CA LEU A 477 13.16 11.77 16.50
C LEU A 477 13.21 10.62 17.50
N ILE A 478 13.34 9.39 17.06
CA ILE A 478 13.51 8.21 17.94
C ILE A 478 14.74 8.39 18.82
N ALA A 479 15.88 8.76 18.23
CA ALA A 479 17.12 8.97 18.98
C ALA A 479 16.98 10.07 20.05
N ILE A 480 16.24 11.14 19.75
CA ILE A 480 15.95 12.21 20.71
C ILE A 480 15.00 11.74 21.80
N ILE A 481 13.93 10.98 21.45
CA ILE A 481 13.01 10.40 22.45
C ILE A 481 13.78 9.54 23.45
N ASP A 482 14.67 8.67 22.94
CA ASP A 482 15.43 7.71 23.75
C ASP A 482 16.47 8.40 24.67
N ARG A 483 17.03 9.55 24.26
CA ARG A 483 18.03 10.30 25.01
C ARG A 483 17.45 11.38 25.92
N ASP A 484 16.53 12.19 25.39
CA ASP A 484 16.11 13.46 25.99
C ASP A 484 14.58 13.53 26.24
N GLY A 485 13.83 12.50 25.82
CA GLY A 485 12.39 12.40 26.05
C GLY A 485 11.49 13.08 25.02
N ALA A 486 10.16 12.96 25.24
CA ALA A 486 9.14 13.41 24.29
C ALA A 486 9.14 14.92 24.04
N ALA A 487 9.37 15.73 25.08
CA ALA A 487 9.37 17.19 24.96
C ALA A 487 10.48 17.69 24.03
N ALA A 488 11.69 17.11 24.12
CA ALA A 488 12.81 17.46 23.24
C ALA A 488 12.53 17.05 21.79
N ALA A 489 11.97 15.87 21.58
CA ALA A 489 11.56 15.42 20.24
C ALA A 489 10.47 16.32 19.64
N LEU A 490 9.51 16.78 20.43
CA LEU A 490 8.50 17.74 19.98
C LEU A 490 9.11 19.10 19.63
N ALA A 491 10.07 19.57 20.39
CA ALA A 491 10.80 20.81 20.08
C ALA A 491 11.55 20.68 18.74
N ARG A 492 12.24 19.55 18.52
CA ARG A 492 12.88 19.22 17.24
C ARG A 492 11.89 19.14 16.09
N TRP A 493 10.70 18.54 16.31
CA TRP A 493 9.64 18.50 15.30
C TRP A 493 9.20 19.90 14.87
N ARG A 494 8.99 20.79 15.83
CA ARG A 494 8.55 22.18 15.59
C ARG A 494 9.58 23.04 14.86
N SER A 495 10.86 22.73 14.99
CA SER A 495 11.92 23.42 14.22
C SER A 495 11.92 23.01 12.73
N GLY A 496 11.15 21.99 12.36
CA GLY A 496 11.05 21.46 10.99
C GLY A 496 12.25 20.58 10.61
N PRO A 497 12.14 19.73 9.57
CA PRO A 497 13.30 19.11 8.98
C PRO A 497 14.24 20.21 8.49
N GLN A 498 15.55 20.06 8.72
CA GLN A 498 16.53 20.90 8.02
C GLN A 498 16.30 20.65 6.52
N ARG A 499 15.84 21.65 5.79
CA ARG A 499 15.80 21.59 4.33
C ARG A 499 17.26 21.51 3.88
N GLU A 500 17.70 20.34 3.47
CA GLU A 500 18.75 20.26 2.47
C GLU A 500 18.17 20.95 1.22
N ALA A 501 18.79 22.06 0.82
CA ALA A 501 18.50 22.71 -0.44
C ALA A 501 18.92 21.70 -1.53
N ASP A 502 17.97 21.21 -2.28
CA ASP A 502 18.02 20.31 -3.43
C ASP A 502 17.27 18.98 -3.17
N ASP A 503 15.97 19.00 -3.31
CA ASP A 503 15.24 17.89 -3.92
C ASP A 503 13.80 18.27 -4.33
N ASP A 504 13.70 19.01 -5.46
CA ASP A 504 12.43 19.25 -6.18
C ASP A 504 12.14 18.11 -7.19
N SER A 505 12.74 16.90 -7.03
CA SER A 505 12.72 15.85 -8.03
C SER A 505 11.95 14.58 -7.65
N ASP A 506 11.24 14.51 -6.50
CA ASP A 506 10.45 13.32 -6.14
C ASP A 506 8.99 13.66 -5.83
N VAL A 507 8.16 13.67 -6.90
CA VAL A 507 6.72 13.37 -6.85
C VAL A 507 6.37 12.44 -8.00
#